data_e6e84a7575c895877100de103487a8f7
#
_entry.id   e6e84a7575c895877100de103487a8f7
#
_cell.length_a   1.000
_cell.length_b   1.000
_cell.length_c   1.000
_cell.angle_alpha   90.00
_cell.angle_beta   90.00
_cell.angle_gamma   90.00
#
_symmetry.space_group_name_H-M   'P 1'
#
loop_
_entity.id
_entity.type
_entity.pdbx_description
1 polymer ?
#
loop_
_entity_poly.entity_id
_entity_poly.type
_entity_poly.pdbx_seq_one_letter_code
_entity_poly.pdbx_strand_id
1 'polypeptide(L)'
;MNERVLHLDWMKGIAIVCMVQVHTAAALPVESSSIDHPLAFLAAAIGGMAAPLFVTASGYGIHISASNRERTGREWVSWAVPRATVLFLFQIVVNLLFHVDRGGSFNTETPGVLTLFAASSLIIPFVIGRGMTGRAAFMIILVICPTLFSGHTGADMNWTERVSSDGLTEWVQRLLLDGTYPLMPWFSYVLLGGLLAEIGENSGVARASVGFGMVFTLLTVVFSWNQSVNWALTEGVAVLTFFPASTAFLIVSMSIVILVKILLSRVEEVLGSEASAILSHLESAGRMSLTVYVGHFVILGLFVAYYRGEDFALLGSLVVTLVHAVAWIPIASYYQVKFGLYSPEGMIRAFSSRLSK
;
A
#
# COMPACT_ATOMS: atom_id res chain seq x y z
N MET A 1 17.62 -13.86 18.49
CA MET A 1 16.79 -12.67 18.17
C MET A 1 17.19 -12.28 16.76
N ASN A 2 16.27 -12.38 15.78
CA ASN A 2 16.60 -11.89 14.44
C ASN A 2 16.83 -10.38 14.54
N GLU A 3 17.93 -9.90 14.03
CA GLU A 3 18.18 -8.47 13.88
C GLU A 3 17.04 -7.84 13.09
N ARG A 4 16.57 -6.72 13.57
CA ARG A 4 15.47 -5.99 12.95
C ARG A 4 15.99 -5.28 11.72
N VAL A 5 15.29 -5.38 10.63
CA VAL A 5 15.65 -4.77 9.34
C VAL A 5 15.12 -3.33 9.31
N LEU A 6 15.98 -2.35 9.61
CA LEU A 6 15.60 -0.94 9.79
C LEU A 6 15.10 -0.29 8.50
N HIS A 7 15.74 -0.56 7.37
CA HIS A 7 15.31 0.01 6.08
C HIS A 7 13.89 -0.38 5.69
N LEU A 8 13.36 -1.52 6.19
CA LEU A 8 11.94 -1.88 5.96
C LEU A 8 10.98 -1.03 6.81
N ASP A 9 11.36 -0.68 8.04
CA ASP A 9 10.56 0.22 8.86
C ASP A 9 10.58 1.64 8.26
N TRP A 10 11.72 2.10 7.71
CA TRP A 10 11.79 3.35 6.96
C TRP A 10 10.96 3.32 5.69
N MET A 11 11.00 2.21 4.93
CA MET A 11 10.18 2.04 3.72
C MET A 11 8.68 2.10 4.05
N LYS A 12 8.24 1.48 5.15
CA LYS A 12 6.86 1.61 5.65
C LYS A 12 6.53 3.02 6.10
N GLY A 13 7.49 3.71 6.76
CA GLY A 13 7.34 5.10 7.17
C GLY A 13 7.14 6.03 5.97
N ILE A 14 7.95 5.88 4.93
CA ILE A 14 7.78 6.62 3.67
C ILE A 14 6.42 6.31 3.05
N ALA A 15 6.07 5.03 2.95
CA ALA A 15 4.81 4.61 2.37
C ALA A 15 3.59 5.20 3.09
N ILE A 16 3.61 5.24 4.44
CA ILE A 16 2.50 5.78 5.22
C ILE A 16 2.40 7.31 5.10
N VAL A 17 3.53 8.02 5.02
CA VAL A 17 3.55 9.46 4.76
C VAL A 17 2.98 9.78 3.38
N CYS A 18 3.40 9.05 2.34
CA CYS A 18 2.84 9.17 0.99
C CYS A 18 1.34 8.83 0.96
N MET A 19 0.89 7.87 1.79
CA MET A 19 -0.51 7.46 1.87
C MET A 19 -1.37 8.54 2.54
N VAL A 20 -0.91 9.14 3.64
CA VAL A 20 -1.59 10.28 4.25
C VAL A 20 -1.66 11.44 3.25
N GLN A 21 -0.57 11.68 2.53
CA GLN A 21 -0.50 12.73 1.52
C GLN A 21 -1.56 12.52 0.43
N VAL A 22 -1.64 11.35 -0.20
CA VAL A 22 -2.59 11.13 -1.31
C VAL A 22 -4.05 11.13 -0.85
N HIS A 23 -4.36 10.57 0.32
CA HIS A 23 -5.72 10.58 0.84
C HIS A 23 -6.16 12.00 1.24
N THR A 24 -5.24 12.81 1.79
CA THR A 24 -5.53 14.20 2.11
C THR A 24 -5.77 15.00 0.84
N ALA A 25 -4.90 14.86 -0.17
CA ALA A 25 -5.07 15.53 -1.45
C ALA A 25 -6.41 15.18 -2.13
N ALA A 26 -6.83 13.90 -2.04
CA ALA A 26 -8.09 13.45 -2.59
C ALA A 26 -9.34 13.92 -1.79
N ALA A 27 -9.18 14.25 -0.50
CA ALA A 27 -10.26 14.70 0.35
C ALA A 27 -10.46 16.23 0.35
N LEU A 28 -9.46 16.99 -0.07
CA LEU A 28 -9.55 18.45 -0.13
C LEU A 28 -10.33 18.89 -1.37
N PRO A 29 -11.34 19.77 -1.24
CA PRO A 29 -11.93 20.44 -2.39
C PRO A 29 -10.89 21.41 -2.97
N VAL A 30 -10.58 21.26 -4.27
CA VAL A 30 -9.57 22.08 -4.95
C VAL A 30 -10.17 22.75 -6.18
N GLU A 31 -9.70 23.96 -6.49
CA GLU A 31 -10.09 24.68 -7.69
C GLU A 31 -9.82 23.82 -8.95
N SER A 32 -10.75 23.81 -9.89
CA SER A 32 -10.67 23.00 -11.13
C SER A 32 -9.40 23.30 -11.95
N SER A 33 -8.91 24.53 -11.93
CA SER A 33 -7.65 24.95 -12.57
C SER A 33 -6.40 24.28 -12.00
N SER A 34 -6.49 23.68 -10.81
CA SER A 34 -5.37 23.04 -10.13
C SER A 34 -5.15 21.59 -10.57
N ILE A 35 -6.16 20.93 -11.16
CA ILE A 35 -6.16 19.49 -11.44
C ILE A 35 -5.10 19.13 -12.51
N ASP A 36 -4.98 19.93 -13.56
CA ASP A 36 -4.05 19.67 -14.68
C ASP A 36 -2.66 20.25 -14.45
N HIS A 37 -2.37 20.75 -13.26
CA HIS A 37 -1.09 21.37 -12.97
C HIS A 37 0.01 20.32 -12.77
N PRO A 38 1.23 20.51 -13.30
CA PRO A 38 2.35 19.56 -13.15
C PRO A 38 2.68 19.17 -11.70
N LEU A 39 2.52 20.09 -10.75
CA LEU A 39 2.73 19.80 -9.32
C LEU A 39 1.65 18.88 -8.75
N ALA A 40 0.40 18.98 -9.20
CA ALA A 40 -0.67 18.05 -8.82
C ALA A 40 -0.35 16.65 -9.36
N PHE A 41 0.09 16.55 -10.61
CA PHE A 41 0.56 15.29 -11.19
C PHE A 41 1.73 14.70 -10.39
N LEU A 42 2.74 15.49 -10.04
CA LEU A 42 3.88 15.03 -9.24
C LEU A 42 3.42 14.52 -7.85
N ALA A 43 2.54 15.26 -7.20
CA ALA A 43 1.98 14.85 -5.90
C ALA A 43 1.20 13.52 -6.00
N ALA A 44 0.38 13.36 -7.06
CA ALA A 44 -0.35 12.13 -7.34
C ALA A 44 0.60 10.96 -7.66
N ALA A 45 1.67 11.19 -8.43
CA ALA A 45 2.66 10.17 -8.77
C ALA A 45 3.42 9.67 -7.52
N ILE A 46 3.83 10.59 -6.62
CA ILE A 46 4.46 10.23 -5.33
C ILE A 46 3.46 9.46 -4.46
N GLY A 47 2.24 9.97 -4.32
CA GLY A 47 1.18 9.33 -3.54
C GLY A 47 0.80 7.95 -4.09
N GLY A 48 0.80 7.78 -5.42
CA GLY A 48 0.56 6.50 -6.09
C GLY A 48 1.56 5.40 -5.73
N MET A 49 2.75 5.76 -5.23
CA MET A 49 3.75 4.79 -4.75
C MET A 49 3.49 4.30 -3.32
N ALA A 50 2.56 4.92 -2.58
CA ALA A 50 2.25 4.55 -1.20
C ALA A 50 1.86 3.07 -1.05
N ALA A 51 0.87 2.62 -1.81
CA ALA A 51 0.39 1.25 -1.75
C ALA A 51 1.42 0.22 -2.24
N PRO A 52 2.09 0.38 -3.41
CA PRO A 52 3.20 -0.49 -3.83
C PRO A 52 4.28 -0.69 -2.76
N LEU A 53 4.76 0.40 -2.17
CA LEU A 53 5.79 0.37 -1.11
C LEU A 53 5.26 -0.35 0.15
N PHE A 54 4.05 0.01 0.60
CA PHE A 54 3.47 -0.51 1.83
C PHE A 54 3.12 -2.00 1.72
N VAL A 55 2.52 -2.43 0.60
CA VAL A 55 2.14 -3.82 0.37
C VAL A 55 3.39 -4.69 0.24
N THR A 56 4.43 -4.23 -0.47
CA THR A 56 5.71 -4.96 -0.59
C THR A 56 6.43 -5.09 0.75
N ALA A 57 6.56 -3.99 1.51
CA ALA A 57 7.20 -4.03 2.83
C ALA A 57 6.43 -4.91 3.83
N SER A 58 5.11 -4.93 3.73
CA SER A 58 4.26 -5.83 4.53
C SER A 58 4.43 -7.29 4.10
N GLY A 59 4.47 -7.56 2.80
CA GLY A 59 4.74 -8.89 2.23
C GLY A 59 6.09 -9.45 2.68
N TYR A 60 7.13 -8.62 2.68
CA TYR A 60 8.44 -8.97 3.23
C TYR A 60 8.34 -9.39 4.70
N GLY A 61 7.69 -8.57 5.54
CA GLY A 61 7.52 -8.89 6.96
C GLY A 61 6.68 -10.14 7.22
N ILE A 62 5.63 -10.37 6.42
CA ILE A 62 4.82 -11.59 6.46
C ILE A 62 5.69 -12.80 6.12
N HIS A 63 6.50 -12.72 5.06
CA HIS A 63 7.37 -13.81 4.62
C HIS A 63 8.40 -14.18 5.70
N ILE A 64 9.13 -13.21 6.25
CA ILE A 64 10.08 -13.43 7.34
C ILE A 64 9.40 -14.05 8.56
N SER A 65 8.24 -13.53 8.96
CA SER A 65 7.47 -14.08 10.09
C SER A 65 7.01 -15.53 9.84
N ALA A 66 6.74 -15.86 8.60
CA ALA A 66 6.31 -17.20 8.20
C ALA A 66 7.48 -18.18 8.11
N SER A 67 8.61 -17.76 7.50
CA SER A 67 9.80 -18.60 7.28
C SER A 67 10.55 -18.93 8.57
N ASN A 68 10.54 -18.03 9.55
CA ASN A 68 11.27 -18.20 10.82
C ASN A 68 10.61 -19.20 11.78
N ARG A 69 9.46 -19.75 11.43
CA ARG A 69 8.75 -20.75 12.23
C ARG A 69 8.24 -21.83 11.29
N GLU A 70 8.69 -23.05 11.50
CA GLU A 70 8.17 -24.26 10.84
C GLU A 70 6.73 -24.51 11.34
N ARG A 71 5.77 -23.71 10.86
CA ARG A 71 4.38 -23.79 11.31
C ARG A 71 3.69 -25.00 10.71
N THR A 72 3.06 -25.79 11.57
CA THR A 72 2.13 -26.84 11.19
C THR A 72 0.77 -26.26 10.82
N GLY A 73 -0.14 -27.08 10.27
CA GLY A 73 -1.45 -26.62 9.84
C GLY A 73 -2.23 -25.82 10.89
N ARG A 74 -2.25 -26.28 12.17
CA ARG A 74 -2.95 -25.59 13.27
C ARG A 74 -2.27 -24.27 13.65
N GLU A 75 -0.94 -24.22 13.61
CA GLU A 75 -0.19 -23.00 13.93
C GLU A 75 -0.37 -21.94 12.85
N TRP A 76 -0.56 -22.34 11.59
CA TRP A 76 -0.94 -21.42 10.53
C TRP A 76 -2.30 -20.78 10.77
N VAL A 77 -3.29 -21.57 11.17
CA VAL A 77 -4.62 -21.06 11.48
C VAL A 77 -4.57 -20.09 12.66
N SER A 78 -3.88 -20.47 13.75
CA SER A 78 -3.73 -19.62 14.94
C SER A 78 -2.99 -18.31 14.68
N TRP A 79 -2.15 -18.25 13.65
CA TRP A 79 -1.46 -17.02 13.24
C TRP A 79 -2.26 -16.18 12.23
N ALA A 80 -2.83 -16.80 11.20
CA ALA A 80 -3.47 -16.13 10.09
C ALA A 80 -4.84 -15.57 10.43
N VAL A 81 -5.68 -16.37 11.12
CA VAL A 81 -7.08 -16.01 11.39
C VAL A 81 -7.20 -14.78 12.29
N PRO A 82 -6.50 -14.68 13.46
CA PRO A 82 -6.60 -13.50 14.31
C PRO A 82 -6.15 -12.23 13.59
N ARG A 83 -5.05 -12.34 12.81
CA ARG A 83 -4.53 -11.23 12.03
C ARG A 83 -5.52 -10.77 10.97
N ALA A 84 -6.07 -11.71 10.20
CA ALA A 84 -7.08 -11.41 9.18
C ALA A 84 -8.33 -10.77 9.80
N THR A 85 -8.83 -11.31 10.91
CA THR A 85 -10.00 -10.78 11.62
C THR A 85 -9.77 -9.33 12.07
N VAL A 86 -8.65 -9.05 12.74
CA VAL A 86 -8.36 -7.69 13.23
C VAL A 86 -8.23 -6.71 12.06
N LEU A 87 -7.52 -7.08 10.99
CA LEU A 87 -7.36 -6.23 9.81
C LEU A 87 -8.71 -5.96 9.12
N PHE A 88 -9.55 -6.97 9.00
CA PHE A 88 -10.89 -6.82 8.43
C PHE A 88 -11.78 -5.89 9.27
N LEU A 89 -11.75 -6.02 10.60
CA LEU A 89 -12.49 -5.12 11.49
C LEU A 89 -11.98 -3.68 11.38
N PHE A 90 -10.67 -3.45 11.30
CA PHE A 90 -10.14 -2.11 11.07
C PHE A 90 -10.49 -1.57 9.69
N GLN A 91 -10.65 -2.41 8.66
CA GLN A 91 -11.16 -1.94 7.37
C GLN A 91 -12.59 -1.38 7.52
N ILE A 92 -13.47 -2.08 8.22
CA ILE A 92 -14.82 -1.59 8.48
C ILE A 92 -14.79 -0.26 9.25
N VAL A 93 -13.92 -0.14 10.26
CA VAL A 93 -13.74 1.12 11.01
C VAL A 93 -13.32 2.25 10.09
N VAL A 94 -12.34 2.05 9.22
CA VAL A 94 -11.88 3.05 8.25
C VAL A 94 -13.01 3.45 7.29
N ASN A 95 -13.75 2.47 6.77
CA ASN A 95 -14.88 2.72 5.89
C ASN A 95 -15.96 3.57 6.57
N LEU A 96 -16.27 3.30 7.85
CA LEU A 96 -17.20 4.09 8.64
C LEU A 96 -16.65 5.49 8.97
N LEU A 97 -15.36 5.66 9.16
CA LEU A 97 -14.75 6.97 9.42
C LEU A 97 -14.78 7.87 8.21
N PHE A 98 -14.62 7.33 7.00
CA PHE A 98 -14.53 8.06 5.74
C PHE A 98 -15.65 7.63 4.77
N HIS A 99 -16.90 7.62 5.27
CA HIS A 99 -18.06 7.10 4.56
C HIS A 99 -18.63 8.11 3.55
N VAL A 100 -19.14 7.60 2.42
CA VAL A 100 -19.70 8.40 1.32
C VAL A 100 -20.84 9.31 1.77
N ASP A 101 -21.72 8.87 2.67
CA ASP A 101 -22.83 9.68 3.18
C ASP A 101 -22.38 10.93 3.97
N ARG A 102 -21.11 11.01 4.33
CA ARG A 102 -20.50 12.13 5.05
C ARG A 102 -19.49 12.90 4.22
N GLY A 103 -19.47 12.66 2.90
CA GLY A 103 -18.51 13.27 1.98
C GLY A 103 -17.17 12.54 1.88
N GLY A 104 -17.06 11.35 2.47
CA GLY A 104 -15.91 10.46 2.28
C GLY A 104 -15.99 9.66 0.99
N SER A 105 -15.17 8.62 0.89
CA SER A 105 -14.98 7.87 -0.37
C SER A 105 -15.35 6.39 -0.29
N PHE A 106 -15.75 5.85 0.87
CA PHE A 106 -15.98 4.42 1.04
C PHE A 106 -17.41 4.11 1.48
N ASN A 107 -17.93 2.98 1.03
CA ASN A 107 -19.09 2.33 1.62
C ASN A 107 -18.65 1.41 2.77
N THR A 108 -19.56 1.05 3.69
CA THR A 108 -19.23 0.21 4.85
C THR A 108 -18.55 -1.10 4.47
N GLU A 109 -18.98 -1.72 3.39
CA GLU A 109 -18.51 -3.00 2.87
C GLU A 109 -17.29 -2.92 1.93
N THR A 110 -16.81 -1.73 1.56
CA THR A 110 -15.70 -1.57 0.59
C THR A 110 -14.47 -2.40 0.98
N PRO A 111 -14.03 -3.36 0.14
CA PRO A 111 -12.82 -4.14 0.41
C PRO A 111 -11.58 -3.31 0.05
N GLY A 112 -11.01 -2.63 1.04
CA GLY A 112 -9.81 -1.81 0.88
C GLY A 112 -8.51 -2.56 1.15
N VAL A 113 -7.42 -1.80 1.35
CA VAL A 113 -6.07 -2.36 1.51
C VAL A 113 -5.91 -3.26 2.74
N LEU A 114 -6.64 -3.00 3.84
CA LEU A 114 -6.58 -3.89 5.01
C LEU A 114 -7.28 -5.22 4.74
N THR A 115 -8.32 -5.24 3.89
CA THR A 115 -8.95 -6.48 3.43
C THR A 115 -7.98 -7.27 2.53
N LEU A 116 -7.21 -6.61 1.66
CA LEU A 116 -6.13 -7.24 0.91
C LEU A 116 -5.12 -7.92 1.85
N PHE A 117 -4.69 -7.26 2.93
CA PHE A 117 -3.77 -7.87 3.91
C PHE A 117 -4.41 -9.00 4.71
N ALA A 118 -5.69 -8.89 5.06
CA ALA A 118 -6.44 -9.95 5.71
C ALA A 118 -6.46 -11.21 4.83
N ALA A 119 -6.89 -11.08 3.58
CA ALA A 119 -6.93 -12.16 2.60
C ALA A 119 -5.52 -12.72 2.30
N SER A 120 -4.51 -11.85 2.14
CA SER A 120 -3.12 -12.27 1.95
C SER A 120 -2.60 -13.11 3.10
N SER A 121 -2.95 -12.76 4.36
CA SER A 121 -2.56 -13.54 5.54
C SER A 121 -3.13 -14.97 5.52
N LEU A 122 -4.34 -15.15 4.95
CA LEU A 122 -4.98 -16.46 4.79
C LEU A 122 -4.40 -17.27 3.62
N ILE A 123 -3.91 -16.59 2.56
CA ILE A 123 -3.37 -17.23 1.34
C ILE A 123 -1.90 -17.64 1.51
N ILE A 124 -1.10 -16.87 2.22
CA ILE A 124 0.34 -17.09 2.38
C ILE A 124 0.70 -18.52 2.81
N PRO A 125 0.00 -19.19 3.73
CA PRO A 125 0.32 -20.58 4.09
C PRO A 125 0.35 -21.55 2.91
N PHE A 126 -0.45 -21.32 1.88
CA PHE A 126 -0.53 -22.17 0.68
C PHE A 126 0.56 -21.85 -0.36
N VAL A 127 1.17 -20.68 -0.25
CA VAL A 127 2.14 -20.16 -1.24
C VAL A 127 3.57 -20.26 -0.73
N ILE A 128 3.79 -20.10 0.57
CA ILE A 128 5.14 -20.01 1.16
C ILE A 128 5.96 -21.29 0.98
N GLY A 129 5.30 -22.45 0.97
CA GLY A 129 5.94 -23.74 0.72
C GLY A 129 6.37 -23.98 -0.74
N ARG A 130 5.97 -23.09 -1.67
CA ARG A 130 6.41 -23.10 -3.04
C ARG A 130 7.82 -22.49 -3.13
N GLY A 131 8.74 -23.13 -3.82
CA GLY A 131 10.10 -22.61 -4.03
C GLY A 131 10.08 -21.20 -4.65
N MET A 132 11.20 -20.49 -4.56
CA MET A 132 11.34 -19.11 -5.07
C MET A 132 10.85 -18.98 -6.53
N THR A 133 11.22 -19.93 -7.40
CA THR A 133 10.80 -19.94 -8.82
C THR A 133 9.27 -20.03 -8.96
N GLY A 134 8.61 -20.88 -8.18
CA GLY A 134 7.14 -21.03 -8.22
C GLY A 134 6.43 -19.76 -7.78
N ARG A 135 6.94 -19.05 -6.76
CA ARG A 135 6.41 -17.77 -6.30
C ARG A 135 6.67 -16.65 -7.30
N ALA A 136 7.85 -16.63 -7.93
CA ALA A 136 8.15 -15.66 -8.98
C ALA A 136 7.25 -15.88 -10.20
N ALA A 137 7.04 -17.12 -10.63
CA ALA A 137 6.11 -17.44 -11.72
C ALA A 137 4.69 -16.99 -11.39
N PHE A 138 4.21 -17.24 -10.17
CA PHE A 138 2.88 -16.79 -9.74
C PHE A 138 2.78 -15.26 -9.70
N MET A 139 3.80 -14.56 -9.22
CA MET A 139 3.86 -13.10 -9.27
C MET A 139 3.75 -12.58 -10.71
N ILE A 140 4.50 -13.17 -11.65
CA ILE A 140 4.46 -12.77 -13.06
C ILE A 140 3.06 -12.97 -13.65
N ILE A 141 2.40 -14.10 -13.36
CA ILE A 141 1.02 -14.36 -13.79
C ILE A 141 0.10 -13.24 -13.29
N LEU A 142 0.18 -12.87 -12.00
CA LEU A 142 -0.64 -11.80 -11.43
C LEU A 142 -0.36 -10.44 -12.08
N VAL A 143 0.89 -10.14 -12.42
CA VAL A 143 1.28 -8.88 -13.10
C VAL A 143 0.71 -8.81 -14.51
N ILE A 144 0.59 -9.92 -15.21
CA ILE A 144 0.08 -9.98 -16.59
C ILE A 144 -1.46 -10.07 -16.62
N CYS A 145 -2.08 -10.53 -15.54
CA CYS A 145 -3.54 -10.70 -15.43
C CYS A 145 -4.36 -9.48 -15.91
N PRO A 146 -4.04 -8.22 -15.54
CA PRO A 146 -4.83 -7.08 -16.00
C PRO A 146 -4.89 -6.94 -17.52
N THR A 147 -3.82 -7.31 -18.22
CA THR A 147 -3.82 -7.30 -19.71
C THR A 147 -4.60 -8.48 -20.28
N LEU A 148 -4.47 -9.67 -19.69
CA LEU A 148 -5.14 -10.88 -20.19
C LEU A 148 -6.66 -10.89 -19.93
N PHE A 149 -7.07 -10.27 -18.83
CA PHE A 149 -8.46 -10.23 -18.36
C PHE A 149 -9.00 -8.80 -18.27
N SER A 150 -8.65 -7.95 -19.24
CA SER A 150 -8.99 -6.52 -19.23
C SER A 150 -10.49 -6.25 -19.06
N GLY A 151 -11.37 -7.09 -19.63
CA GLY A 151 -12.83 -7.00 -19.47
C GLY A 151 -13.35 -7.31 -18.05
N HIS A 152 -12.50 -7.77 -17.12
CA HIS A 152 -12.88 -8.12 -15.75
C HIS A 152 -12.15 -7.29 -14.69
N THR A 153 -11.41 -6.26 -15.08
CA THR A 153 -10.66 -5.39 -14.17
C THR A 153 -11.47 -4.20 -13.65
N GLY A 154 -12.70 -4.02 -14.15
CA GLY A 154 -13.50 -2.84 -13.84
C GLY A 154 -12.94 -1.55 -14.43
N ALA A 155 -12.32 -1.60 -15.62
CA ALA A 155 -11.76 -0.42 -16.28
C ALA A 155 -12.81 0.64 -16.61
N ASP A 156 -14.05 0.20 -16.89
CA ASP A 156 -15.20 1.07 -17.21
C ASP A 156 -15.97 1.54 -15.97
N MET A 157 -15.57 1.08 -14.76
CA MET A 157 -16.27 1.42 -13.51
C MET A 157 -15.84 2.79 -13.02
N ASN A 158 -16.82 3.57 -12.62
CA ASN A 158 -16.57 4.79 -11.83
C ASN A 158 -16.26 4.44 -10.36
N TRP A 159 -15.80 5.46 -9.59
CA TRP A 159 -15.44 5.26 -8.18
C TRP A 159 -16.59 4.70 -7.34
N THR A 160 -17.81 5.22 -7.52
CA THR A 160 -18.98 4.80 -6.73
C THR A 160 -19.30 3.32 -6.95
N GLU A 161 -19.25 2.85 -8.19
CA GLU A 161 -19.42 1.43 -8.53
C GLU A 161 -18.32 0.56 -7.95
N ARG A 162 -17.07 1.05 -7.95
CA ARG A 162 -15.89 0.32 -7.45
C ARG A 162 -15.93 0.11 -5.94
N VAL A 163 -16.48 1.06 -5.17
CA VAL A 163 -16.53 0.97 -3.71
C VAL A 163 -17.81 0.33 -3.18
N SER A 164 -18.84 0.14 -4.02
CA SER A 164 -20.10 -0.50 -3.66
C SER A 164 -20.15 -1.98 -4.03
N SER A 165 -21.00 -2.72 -3.35
CA SER A 165 -21.30 -4.12 -3.69
C SER A 165 -22.74 -4.46 -3.27
N ASP A 166 -23.47 -5.13 -4.17
CA ASP A 166 -24.81 -5.64 -3.90
C ASP A 166 -24.75 -7.14 -3.56
N GLY A 167 -24.52 -7.39 -2.27
CA GLY A 167 -24.43 -8.73 -1.72
C GLY A 167 -23.05 -9.38 -1.80
N LEU A 168 -22.98 -10.63 -1.29
CA LEU A 168 -21.73 -11.34 -1.07
C LEU A 168 -20.98 -11.67 -2.38
N THR A 169 -21.68 -12.00 -3.45
CA THR A 169 -21.06 -12.39 -4.72
C THR A 169 -20.29 -11.23 -5.33
N GLU A 170 -20.91 -10.05 -5.37
CA GLU A 170 -20.27 -8.86 -5.91
C GLU A 170 -19.15 -8.39 -4.96
N TRP A 171 -19.33 -8.47 -3.64
CA TRP A 171 -18.27 -8.20 -2.69
C TRP A 171 -17.03 -9.07 -2.92
N VAL A 172 -17.23 -10.38 -3.15
CA VAL A 172 -16.12 -11.29 -3.48
C VAL A 172 -15.47 -10.89 -4.81
N GLN A 173 -16.25 -10.49 -5.80
CA GLN A 173 -15.72 -9.99 -7.07
C GLN A 173 -14.87 -8.73 -6.87
N ARG A 174 -15.35 -7.75 -6.06
CA ARG A 174 -14.55 -6.56 -5.68
C ARG A 174 -13.25 -6.95 -4.97
N LEU A 175 -13.30 -7.93 -4.07
CA LEU A 175 -12.11 -8.41 -3.36
C LEU A 175 -11.11 -9.09 -4.31
N LEU A 176 -11.58 -9.81 -5.30
CA LEU A 176 -10.71 -10.64 -6.16
C LEU A 176 -10.22 -9.91 -7.40
N LEU A 177 -11.05 -9.08 -8.06
CA LEU A 177 -10.84 -8.67 -9.46
C LEU A 177 -10.88 -7.15 -9.69
N ASP A 178 -11.92 -6.45 -9.21
CA ASP A 178 -12.29 -5.13 -9.73
C ASP A 178 -12.56 -4.06 -8.66
N GLY A 179 -12.32 -4.35 -7.40
CA GLY A 179 -12.43 -3.38 -6.29
C GLY A 179 -11.27 -2.38 -6.22
N THR A 180 -11.12 -1.75 -5.05
CA THR A 180 -10.06 -0.75 -4.83
C THR A 180 -8.66 -1.38 -4.75
N TYR A 181 -8.54 -2.50 -4.02
CA TYR A 181 -7.28 -3.25 -3.87
C TYR A 181 -7.55 -4.76 -4.08
N PRO A 182 -7.94 -5.19 -5.27
CA PRO A 182 -8.27 -6.58 -5.52
C PRO A 182 -7.04 -7.47 -5.40
N LEU A 183 -7.23 -8.71 -4.92
CA LEU A 183 -6.15 -9.70 -4.82
C LEU A 183 -5.42 -9.88 -6.14
N MET A 184 -6.13 -9.90 -7.25
CA MET A 184 -5.54 -9.81 -8.58
C MET A 184 -5.67 -8.36 -9.09
N PRO A 185 -4.56 -7.60 -9.24
CA PRO A 185 -3.18 -8.08 -9.23
C PRO A 185 -2.38 -7.78 -7.94
N TRP A 186 -2.96 -7.13 -6.92
CA TRP A 186 -2.23 -6.55 -5.78
C TRP A 186 -1.44 -7.55 -4.93
N PHE A 187 -1.85 -8.83 -4.91
CA PHE A 187 -1.10 -9.87 -4.23
C PHE A 187 0.31 -10.07 -4.81
N SER A 188 0.55 -9.64 -6.04
CA SER A 188 1.90 -9.66 -6.65
C SER A 188 2.94 -8.86 -5.85
N TYR A 189 2.55 -7.73 -5.22
CA TYR A 189 3.45 -6.97 -4.34
C TYR A 189 3.76 -7.71 -3.03
N VAL A 190 2.81 -8.48 -2.50
CA VAL A 190 3.07 -9.34 -1.33
C VAL A 190 4.10 -10.41 -1.68
N LEU A 191 3.98 -11.02 -2.87
CA LEU A 191 4.96 -11.98 -3.37
C LEU A 191 6.32 -11.34 -3.63
N LEU A 192 6.34 -10.13 -4.23
CA LEU A 192 7.57 -9.36 -4.43
C LEU A 192 8.31 -9.15 -3.11
N GLY A 193 7.59 -8.76 -2.04
CA GLY A 193 8.17 -8.60 -0.71
C GLY A 193 8.83 -9.88 -0.21
N GLY A 194 8.17 -11.03 -0.37
CA GLY A 194 8.71 -12.33 -0.02
C GLY A 194 9.95 -12.72 -0.85
N LEU A 195 9.93 -12.46 -2.15
CA LEU A 195 11.08 -12.70 -3.03
C LEU A 195 12.27 -11.83 -2.66
N LEU A 196 12.05 -10.54 -2.37
CA LEU A 196 13.11 -9.62 -1.94
C LEU A 196 13.74 -10.04 -0.60
N ALA A 197 12.98 -10.69 0.29
CA ALA A 197 13.51 -11.24 1.53
C ALA A 197 14.49 -12.38 1.32
N GLU A 198 14.31 -13.17 0.25
CA GLU A 198 15.18 -14.32 -0.07
C GLU A 198 16.35 -13.95 -0.97
N ILE A 199 16.13 -13.10 -1.98
CA ILE A 199 17.15 -12.74 -2.98
C ILE A 199 18.24 -11.86 -2.36
N GLY A 200 17.93 -11.11 -1.29
CA GLY A 200 18.83 -10.11 -0.74
C GLY A 200 18.92 -8.84 -1.60
N GLU A 201 19.54 -7.81 -1.04
CA GLU A 201 19.43 -6.45 -1.56
C GLU A 201 20.42 -6.13 -2.67
N ASN A 202 21.58 -6.77 -2.62
CA ASN A 202 22.68 -6.54 -3.56
C ASN A 202 22.75 -7.57 -4.68
N SER A 203 21.69 -8.35 -4.87
CA SER A 203 21.71 -9.39 -5.89
C SER A 203 21.76 -8.79 -7.30
N GLY A 204 22.43 -9.46 -8.22
CA GLY A 204 22.40 -9.11 -9.63
C GLY A 204 21.00 -9.08 -10.20
N VAL A 205 20.11 -9.95 -9.68
CA VAL A 205 18.69 -10.04 -10.07
C VAL A 205 17.94 -8.74 -9.71
N ALA A 206 18.09 -8.23 -8.48
CA ALA A 206 17.42 -6.99 -8.07
C ALA A 206 17.86 -5.80 -8.94
N ARG A 207 19.17 -5.66 -9.20
CA ARG A 207 19.70 -4.60 -10.09
C ARG A 207 19.22 -4.76 -11.54
N ALA A 208 19.20 -5.97 -12.06
CA ALA A 208 18.69 -6.25 -13.40
C ALA A 208 17.20 -5.91 -13.52
N SER A 209 16.40 -6.21 -12.49
CA SER A 209 14.97 -5.85 -12.43
C SER A 209 14.76 -4.34 -12.46
N VAL A 210 15.59 -3.57 -11.73
CA VAL A 210 15.54 -2.10 -11.80
C VAL A 210 15.91 -1.61 -13.20
N GLY A 211 16.99 -2.13 -13.78
CA GLY A 211 17.41 -1.77 -15.15
C GLY A 211 16.33 -2.06 -16.19
N PHE A 212 15.73 -3.25 -16.12
CA PHE A 212 14.57 -3.61 -16.96
C PHE A 212 13.42 -2.61 -16.78
N GLY A 213 13.06 -2.30 -15.52
CA GLY A 213 11.98 -1.37 -15.23
C GLY A 213 12.25 0.05 -15.75
N MET A 214 13.49 0.53 -15.68
CA MET A 214 13.86 1.83 -16.25
C MET A 214 13.68 1.85 -17.78
N VAL A 215 14.15 0.83 -18.48
CA VAL A 215 13.93 0.70 -19.93
C VAL A 215 12.46 0.62 -20.25
N PHE A 216 11.70 -0.20 -19.51
CA PHE A 216 10.25 -0.33 -19.71
C PHE A 216 9.53 0.99 -19.45
N THR A 217 9.91 1.75 -18.43
CA THR A 217 9.36 3.10 -18.16
C THR A 217 9.58 4.03 -19.35
N LEU A 218 10.79 4.08 -19.90
CA LEU A 218 11.08 4.88 -21.10
C LEU A 218 10.22 4.45 -22.29
N LEU A 219 10.05 3.15 -22.50
CA LEU A 219 9.18 2.64 -23.57
C LEU A 219 7.73 3.06 -23.38
N THR A 220 7.21 3.04 -22.13
CA THR A 220 5.84 3.50 -21.84
C THR A 220 5.66 4.99 -22.08
N VAL A 221 6.67 5.82 -21.80
CA VAL A 221 6.65 7.27 -22.10
C VAL A 221 6.63 7.50 -23.60
N VAL A 222 7.51 6.82 -24.36
CA VAL A 222 7.56 6.92 -25.82
C VAL A 222 6.23 6.45 -26.43
N PHE A 223 5.65 5.35 -25.93
CA PHE A 223 4.35 4.87 -26.38
C PHE A 223 3.23 5.89 -26.12
N SER A 224 3.15 6.43 -24.91
CA SER A 224 2.20 7.49 -24.52
C SER A 224 2.29 8.68 -25.49
N TRP A 225 3.49 9.14 -25.75
CA TRP A 225 3.74 10.24 -26.70
C TRP A 225 3.25 9.93 -28.12
N ASN A 226 3.63 8.76 -28.64
CA ASN A 226 3.29 8.38 -30.01
C ASN A 226 1.79 8.15 -30.20
N GLN A 227 1.09 7.65 -29.18
CA GLN A 227 -0.35 7.37 -29.24
C GLN A 227 -1.22 8.54 -28.77
N SER A 228 -0.62 9.64 -28.30
CA SER A 228 -1.33 10.79 -27.72
C SER A 228 -2.28 10.37 -26.57
N VAL A 229 -1.87 9.37 -25.77
CA VAL A 229 -2.60 8.88 -24.60
C VAL A 229 -1.88 9.37 -23.34
N ASN A 230 -2.61 9.70 -22.28
CA ASN A 230 -2.01 10.07 -20.99
C ASN A 230 -1.03 9.00 -20.51
N TRP A 231 0.14 9.42 -20.02
CA TRP A 231 1.13 8.46 -19.54
C TRP A 231 0.69 7.77 -18.23
N ALA A 232 0.22 8.55 -17.26
CA ALA A 232 -0.23 8.01 -15.97
C ALA A 232 -1.43 8.80 -15.44
N LEU A 233 -2.44 8.07 -14.97
CA LEU A 233 -3.62 8.60 -14.29
C LEU A 233 -3.98 7.72 -13.10
N THR A 234 -4.68 8.29 -12.12
CA THR A 234 -5.27 7.51 -11.03
C THR A 234 -6.36 6.58 -11.56
N GLU A 235 -7.21 7.06 -12.45
CA GLU A 235 -8.27 6.30 -13.14
C GLU A 235 -8.46 6.85 -14.55
N GLY A 236 -9.16 6.09 -15.41
CA GLY A 236 -9.44 6.49 -16.79
C GLY A 236 -8.43 5.92 -17.81
N VAL A 237 -8.38 6.52 -19.00
CA VAL A 237 -7.59 6.00 -20.13
C VAL A 237 -6.16 6.53 -20.07
N ALA A 238 -5.23 5.69 -19.62
CA ALA A 238 -3.81 5.98 -19.58
C ALA A 238 -2.97 4.72 -19.78
N VAL A 239 -1.67 4.87 -20.05
CA VAL A 239 -0.73 3.75 -20.14
C VAL A 239 -0.53 3.13 -18.75
N LEU A 240 -0.34 3.96 -17.74
CA LEU A 240 -0.25 3.57 -16.35
C LEU A 240 -1.52 4.01 -15.62
N THR A 241 -2.34 3.07 -15.14
CA THR A 241 -3.50 3.37 -14.30
C THR A 241 -3.36 2.70 -12.95
N PHE A 242 -3.83 3.39 -11.90
CA PHE A 242 -3.86 2.86 -10.54
C PHE A 242 -5.18 2.12 -10.26
N PHE A 243 -6.31 2.67 -10.71
CA PHE A 243 -7.64 2.07 -10.60
C PHE A 243 -8.29 1.89 -12.00
N PRO A 244 -8.31 0.65 -12.52
CA PRO A 244 -7.62 -0.56 -12.03
C PRO A 244 -6.12 -0.50 -12.26
N ALA A 245 -5.36 -1.24 -11.44
CA ALA A 245 -3.91 -1.31 -11.59
C ALA A 245 -3.54 -2.01 -12.92
N SER A 246 -3.01 -1.25 -13.90
CA SER A 246 -2.59 -1.80 -15.18
C SER A 246 -1.27 -2.58 -15.08
N THR A 247 -1.04 -3.54 -15.97
CA THR A 247 0.24 -4.28 -16.06
C THR A 247 1.44 -3.32 -16.17
N ALA A 248 1.31 -2.23 -16.93
CA ALA A 248 2.38 -1.23 -17.06
C ALA A 248 2.65 -0.52 -15.72
N PHE A 249 1.61 -0.14 -14.98
CA PHE A 249 1.74 0.44 -13.64
C PHE A 249 2.44 -0.55 -12.68
N LEU A 250 2.08 -1.82 -12.69
CA LEU A 250 2.69 -2.84 -11.84
C LEU A 250 4.18 -3.01 -12.11
N ILE A 251 4.59 -3.10 -13.38
CA ILE A 251 6.01 -3.26 -13.76
C ILE A 251 6.83 -2.03 -13.34
N VAL A 252 6.35 -0.83 -13.67
CA VAL A 252 7.03 0.42 -13.35
C VAL A 252 7.15 0.60 -11.84
N SER A 253 6.04 0.49 -11.11
CA SER A 253 6.03 0.72 -9.67
C SER A 253 6.80 -0.37 -8.89
N MET A 254 6.76 -1.64 -9.29
CA MET A 254 7.60 -2.69 -8.70
C MET A 254 9.09 -2.38 -8.85
N SER A 255 9.50 -1.87 -10.00
CA SER A 255 10.89 -1.48 -10.24
C SER A 255 11.32 -0.32 -9.35
N ILE A 256 10.44 0.67 -9.15
CA ILE A 256 10.67 1.79 -8.22
C ILE A 256 10.74 1.26 -6.78
N VAL A 257 9.85 0.36 -6.38
CA VAL A 257 9.88 -0.27 -5.04
C VAL A 257 11.20 -0.99 -4.77
N ILE A 258 11.70 -1.75 -5.74
CA ILE A 258 13.00 -2.44 -5.64
C ILE A 258 14.13 -1.40 -5.51
N LEU A 259 14.11 -0.34 -6.32
CA LEU A 259 15.10 0.74 -6.26
C LEU A 259 15.08 1.43 -4.89
N VAL A 260 13.92 1.83 -4.39
CA VAL A 260 13.78 2.44 -3.06
C VAL A 260 14.33 1.55 -1.96
N LYS A 261 14.03 0.24 -2.01
CA LYS A 261 14.56 -0.73 -1.05
C LYS A 261 16.09 -0.80 -1.12
N ILE A 262 16.68 -0.88 -2.31
CA ILE A 262 18.14 -0.89 -2.50
C ILE A 262 18.77 0.39 -1.94
N LEU A 263 18.18 1.56 -2.23
CA LEU A 263 18.68 2.84 -1.72
C LEU A 263 18.62 2.92 -0.19
N LEU A 264 17.50 2.52 0.40
CA LEU A 264 17.36 2.54 1.87
C LEU A 264 18.30 1.56 2.56
N SER A 265 18.53 0.37 1.99
CA SER A 265 19.52 -0.55 2.56
C SER A 265 20.95 -0.01 2.45
N ARG A 266 21.27 0.71 1.37
CA ARG A 266 22.57 1.38 1.25
C ARG A 266 22.73 2.51 2.27
N VAL A 267 21.67 3.26 2.54
CA VAL A 267 21.67 4.27 3.60
C VAL A 267 21.94 3.61 4.96
N GLU A 268 21.30 2.47 5.26
CA GLU A 268 21.53 1.71 6.49
C GLU A 268 22.98 1.21 6.57
N GLU A 269 23.54 0.66 5.50
CA GLU A 269 24.93 0.19 5.45
C GLU A 269 25.95 1.32 5.67
N VAL A 270 25.72 2.50 5.06
CA VAL A 270 26.67 3.62 5.12
C VAL A 270 26.62 4.37 6.46
N LEU A 271 25.43 4.60 6.99
CA LEU A 271 25.22 5.39 8.20
C LEU A 271 25.22 4.53 9.49
N GLY A 272 24.96 3.22 9.39
CA GLY A 272 24.94 2.32 10.53
C GLY A 272 24.00 2.80 11.65
N SER A 273 24.53 2.92 12.87
CA SER A 273 23.76 3.40 14.04
C SER A 273 23.31 4.86 13.92
N GLU A 274 24.02 5.69 13.17
CA GLU A 274 23.65 7.08 12.92
C GLU A 274 22.40 7.19 12.05
N ALA A 275 22.24 6.29 11.08
CA ALA A 275 21.04 6.23 10.26
C ALA A 275 19.78 6.02 11.12
N SER A 276 19.86 5.14 12.13
CA SER A 276 18.76 4.92 13.06
C SER A 276 18.41 6.16 13.89
N ALA A 277 19.42 6.93 14.31
CA ALA A 277 19.22 8.18 15.06
C ALA A 277 18.52 9.26 14.21
N ILE A 278 18.97 9.46 12.96
CA ILE A 278 18.40 10.45 12.04
C ILE A 278 16.97 10.07 11.62
N LEU A 279 16.74 8.79 11.31
CA LEU A 279 15.47 8.28 10.76
C LEU A 279 14.57 7.63 11.83
N SER A 280 14.87 7.81 13.14
CA SER A 280 14.13 7.16 14.22
C SER A 280 12.63 7.51 14.25
N HIS A 281 12.28 8.73 13.90
CA HIS A 281 10.88 9.15 13.84
C HIS A 281 10.15 8.51 12.64
N LEU A 282 10.81 8.40 11.50
CA LEU A 282 10.28 7.72 10.33
C LEU A 282 10.13 6.21 10.59
N GLU A 283 11.09 5.60 11.29
CA GLU A 283 11.00 4.24 11.78
C GLU A 283 9.78 4.04 12.68
N SER A 284 9.54 4.99 13.60
CA SER A 284 8.35 4.96 14.48
C SER A 284 7.06 5.02 13.68
N ALA A 285 6.96 5.86 12.65
CA ALA A 285 5.82 5.92 11.76
C ALA A 285 5.61 4.58 11.02
N GLY A 286 6.67 3.95 10.55
CA GLY A 286 6.62 2.61 9.93
C GLY A 286 6.15 1.52 10.88
N ARG A 287 6.57 1.56 12.16
CA ARG A 287 6.15 0.63 13.21
C ARG A 287 4.69 0.79 13.62
N MET A 288 4.19 2.03 13.57
CA MET A 288 2.84 2.43 13.95
C MET A 288 1.96 2.66 12.73
N SER A 289 2.27 1.99 11.62
CA SER A 289 1.64 2.23 10.33
C SER A 289 0.13 2.00 10.30
N LEU A 290 -0.38 0.99 11.01
CA LEU A 290 -1.82 0.76 11.13
C LEU A 290 -2.50 1.82 12.01
N THR A 291 -1.82 2.26 13.09
CA THR A 291 -2.28 3.37 13.93
C THR A 291 -2.38 4.67 13.13
N VAL A 292 -1.35 5.01 12.35
CA VAL A 292 -1.37 6.18 11.47
C VAL A 292 -2.44 6.02 10.38
N TYR A 293 -2.56 4.81 9.81
CA TYR A 293 -3.58 4.51 8.80
C TYR A 293 -5.01 4.77 9.31
N VAL A 294 -5.35 4.28 10.49
CA VAL A 294 -6.68 4.54 11.07
C VAL A 294 -6.81 6.01 11.51
N GLY A 295 -5.77 6.55 12.14
CA GLY A 295 -5.79 7.89 12.73
C GLY A 295 -5.95 9.00 11.69
N HIS A 296 -5.30 8.90 10.53
CA HIS A 296 -5.48 9.94 9.51
C HIS A 296 -6.90 9.93 8.91
N PHE A 297 -7.56 8.77 8.81
CA PHE A 297 -8.97 8.71 8.39
C PHE A 297 -9.93 9.28 9.44
N VAL A 298 -9.58 9.26 10.73
CA VAL A 298 -10.34 10.02 11.75
C VAL A 298 -10.30 11.51 11.40
N ILE A 299 -9.11 12.05 11.12
CA ILE A 299 -8.96 13.49 10.78
C ILE A 299 -9.67 13.81 9.48
N LEU A 300 -9.49 13.00 8.43
CA LEU A 300 -10.15 13.22 7.14
C LEU A 300 -11.68 13.10 7.24
N GLY A 301 -12.18 12.12 8.00
CA GLY A 301 -13.62 11.97 8.22
C GLY A 301 -14.24 13.17 8.95
N LEU A 302 -13.54 13.71 9.95
CA LEU A 302 -13.96 14.95 10.60
C LEU A 302 -13.88 16.14 9.63
N PHE A 303 -12.81 16.21 8.85
CA PHE A 303 -12.67 17.29 7.85
C PHE A 303 -13.84 17.28 6.86
N VAL A 304 -14.10 16.20 6.15
CA VAL A 304 -15.16 16.15 5.13
C VAL A 304 -16.58 16.33 5.74
N ALA A 305 -16.78 15.89 6.98
CA ALA A 305 -18.07 16.06 7.66
C ALA A 305 -18.37 17.51 8.06
N TYR A 306 -17.36 18.30 8.39
CA TYR A 306 -17.55 19.64 8.99
C TYR A 306 -17.00 20.79 8.13
N TYR A 307 -16.09 20.55 7.19
CA TYR A 307 -15.58 21.62 6.33
C TYR A 307 -16.68 22.13 5.39
N ARG A 308 -16.85 23.46 5.38
CA ARG A 308 -17.83 24.17 4.53
C ARG A 308 -17.21 25.44 3.94
N GLY A 309 -15.88 25.47 3.85
CA GLY A 309 -15.12 26.57 3.27
C GLY A 309 -15.08 26.54 1.75
N GLU A 310 -14.36 27.49 1.19
CA GLU A 310 -14.11 27.59 -0.24
C GLU A 310 -13.10 26.55 -0.70
N ASP A 311 -13.05 26.28 -2.03
CA ASP A 311 -12.07 25.40 -2.63
C ASP A 311 -10.65 25.94 -2.42
N PHE A 312 -9.73 25.05 -2.18
CA PHE A 312 -8.33 25.40 -1.98
C PHE A 312 -7.65 25.70 -3.32
N ALA A 313 -6.90 26.81 -3.36
CA ALA A 313 -5.90 26.99 -4.42
C ALA A 313 -4.81 25.93 -4.32
N LEU A 314 -4.16 25.60 -5.43
CA LEU A 314 -3.16 24.53 -5.53
C LEU A 314 -2.11 24.57 -4.41
N LEU A 315 -1.49 25.74 -4.18
CA LEU A 315 -0.44 25.88 -3.17
C LEU A 315 -0.99 25.65 -1.75
N GLY A 316 -2.21 26.14 -1.46
CA GLY A 316 -2.88 25.90 -0.18
C GLY A 316 -3.14 24.41 0.06
N SER A 317 -3.67 23.71 -0.95
CA SER A 317 -3.93 22.27 -0.84
C SER A 317 -2.63 21.47 -0.65
N LEU A 318 -1.55 21.82 -1.36
CA LEU A 318 -0.25 21.17 -1.19
C LEU A 318 0.32 21.40 0.22
N VAL A 319 0.23 22.61 0.76
CA VAL A 319 0.70 22.93 2.12
C VAL A 319 -0.08 22.13 3.15
N VAL A 320 -1.41 22.14 3.11
CA VAL A 320 -2.26 21.37 4.04
C VAL A 320 -1.93 19.88 3.97
N THR A 321 -1.81 19.36 2.76
CA THR A 321 -1.48 17.95 2.51
C THR A 321 -0.12 17.56 3.09
N LEU A 322 0.92 18.36 2.85
CA LEU A 322 2.26 18.11 3.38
C LEU A 322 2.33 18.24 4.90
N VAL A 323 1.69 19.26 5.46
CA VAL A 323 1.63 19.46 6.92
C VAL A 323 0.93 18.28 7.57
N HIS A 324 -0.23 17.84 7.07
CA HIS A 324 -0.93 16.68 7.61
C HIS A 324 -0.09 15.40 7.50
N ALA A 325 0.55 15.15 6.36
CA ALA A 325 1.37 13.97 6.16
C ALA A 325 2.60 13.93 7.10
N VAL A 326 3.32 15.05 7.20
CA VAL A 326 4.55 15.13 8.01
C VAL A 326 4.24 15.13 9.51
N ALA A 327 3.10 15.72 9.94
CA ALA A 327 2.70 15.75 11.34
C ALA A 327 2.56 14.34 11.96
N TRP A 328 2.22 13.33 11.15
CA TRP A 328 2.13 11.95 11.64
C TRP A 328 3.47 11.34 12.06
N ILE A 329 4.60 11.87 11.61
CA ILE A 329 5.92 11.36 11.98
C ILE A 329 6.17 11.54 13.49
N PRO A 330 6.12 12.76 14.07
CA PRO A 330 6.27 12.94 15.51
C PRO A 330 5.08 12.37 16.31
N ILE A 331 3.86 12.42 15.77
CA ILE A 331 2.67 11.84 16.43
C ILE A 331 2.86 10.33 16.62
N ALA A 332 3.31 9.60 15.59
CA ALA A 332 3.57 8.17 15.67
C ALA A 332 4.64 7.84 16.71
N SER A 333 5.72 8.63 16.76
CA SER A 333 6.79 8.46 17.76
C SER A 333 6.27 8.64 19.19
N TYR A 334 5.50 9.68 19.43
CA TYR A 334 4.88 9.93 20.73
C TYR A 334 3.92 8.81 21.15
N TYR A 335 3.05 8.39 20.21
CA TYR A 335 2.06 7.36 20.46
C TYR A 335 2.71 6.00 20.72
N GLN A 336 3.78 5.67 20.00
CA GLN A 336 4.53 4.44 20.20
C GLN A 336 5.09 4.32 21.63
N VAL A 337 5.64 5.42 22.17
CA VAL A 337 6.22 5.45 23.51
C VAL A 337 5.15 5.34 24.60
N LYS A 338 4.05 6.09 24.46
CA LYS A 338 3.03 6.17 25.53
C LYS A 338 1.95 5.09 25.44
N PHE A 339 1.54 4.70 24.22
CA PHE A 339 0.35 3.90 24.00
C PHE A 339 0.59 2.66 23.13
N GLY A 340 1.84 2.28 22.90
CA GLY A 340 2.18 1.19 21.96
C GLY A 340 1.53 -0.16 22.25
N LEU A 341 1.16 -0.46 23.50
CA LEU A 341 0.43 -1.68 23.88
C LEU A 341 -1.07 -1.60 23.50
N TYR A 342 -1.65 -0.42 23.50
CA TYR A 342 -3.06 -0.17 23.17
C TYR A 342 -3.25 0.22 21.71
N SER A 343 -2.19 0.17 20.91
CA SER A 343 -2.25 0.44 19.47
C SER A 343 -2.92 -0.72 18.71
N PRO A 344 -3.46 -0.48 17.52
CA PRO A 344 -3.91 -1.54 16.61
C PRO A 344 -2.86 -2.63 16.38
N GLU A 345 -1.58 -2.28 16.27
CA GLU A 345 -0.46 -3.23 16.18
C GLU A 345 -0.30 -4.04 17.48
N GLY A 346 -0.49 -3.40 18.63
CA GLY A 346 -0.51 -4.04 19.95
C GLY A 346 -1.64 -5.05 20.06
N MET A 347 -2.83 -4.72 19.58
CA MET A 347 -4.00 -5.62 19.54
C MET A 347 -3.72 -6.86 18.70
N ILE A 348 -3.16 -6.71 17.48
CA ILE A 348 -2.78 -7.85 16.62
C ILE A 348 -1.80 -8.77 17.36
N ARG A 349 -0.77 -8.21 18.01
CA ARG A 349 0.21 -9.00 18.77
C ARG A 349 -0.42 -9.74 19.94
N ALA A 350 -1.25 -9.05 20.73
CA ALA A 350 -1.91 -9.62 21.90
C ALA A 350 -2.89 -10.75 21.51
N PHE A 351 -3.66 -10.54 20.45
CA PHE A 351 -4.63 -11.53 19.99
C PHE A 351 -3.95 -12.77 19.40
N SER A 352 -2.90 -12.59 18.59
CA SER A 352 -2.10 -13.68 18.04
C SER A 352 -1.40 -14.49 19.14
N SER A 353 -0.91 -13.87 20.22
CA SER A 353 -0.22 -14.56 21.31
C SER A 353 -1.15 -15.38 22.21
N ARG A 354 -2.44 -15.03 22.30
CA ARG A 354 -3.44 -15.78 23.08
C ARG A 354 -3.89 -17.07 22.40
N LEU A 355 -3.88 -17.12 21.09
CA LEU A 355 -4.30 -18.30 20.31
C LEU A 355 -3.15 -19.26 19.98
N SER A 356 -1.91 -18.85 20.25
CA SER A 356 -0.72 -19.71 20.14
C SER A 356 -0.38 -20.46 21.42
N LYS A 357 -1.13 -20.24 22.50
CA LYS A 357 -1.10 -21.01 23.76
C LYS A 357 -2.21 -22.05 23.76
#